data_1f854470c8c30b155878f6bdb8c5d763
#
_entry.id   1f854470c8c30b155878f6bdb8c5d763
#
_cell.length_a   1.000
_cell.length_b   1.000
_cell.length_c   1.000
_cell.angle_alpha   90.00
_cell.angle_beta   90.00
_cell.angle_gamma   90.00
#
_symmetry.space_group_name_H-M   'P 1'
#
loop_
_entity.id
_entity.type
_entity.pdbx_description
1 polymer ?
#
loop_
_entity_poly.entity_id
_entity_poly.type
_entity_poly.pdbx_seq_one_letter_code
_entity_poly.pdbx_strand_id
1 'polypeptide(L)'
;MIGWLKRLSNSASKKSMSMKYFAQSYIIFLLVLVLITSAIACIGKSQNIIVTTSNVTGITQTSAVSGGNISSGNPHSVTSRGVCWTTTTDPTLEDNKTNDGDGTGSFLSAMTNLEPGTDYYVRAYATVETDTLYGGNILFSTKEYETLTDIEGNVYKNITIGTQTWMAENLRTTRYNDGTAIPLVENEARWAGLSTPGFCWYKNDEEGFKPTYGALYNWYSINTGKLCPQGWHIPDDPEWSELTIFLGGESIAGGKLKESGSTYWVEPNTGATNESGFTAFPGGFRYYDGKFFDFGFSGYWWSSMEYSPTRAWFRFVYYNDGNLYRFNNIKKNGFSVRCLKD
;
A
#
# COMPACT_ATOMS: atom_id res chain seq x y z
N MET A 1 -12.22 -63.53 -84.37
CA MET A 1 -12.10 -62.09 -84.11
C MET A 1 -12.57 -61.67 -82.73
N ILE A 2 -13.41 -62.40 -82.03
CA ILE A 2 -14.01 -62.01 -80.71
C ILE A 2 -13.04 -62.21 -79.53
N GLY A 3 -12.11 -63.16 -79.55
CA GLY A 3 -11.20 -63.46 -78.46
C GLY A 3 -10.07 -62.40 -78.24
N TRP A 4 -9.72 -61.65 -79.27
CA TRP A 4 -8.64 -60.64 -79.21
C TRP A 4 -9.08 -59.32 -78.62
N LEU A 5 -10.32 -58.93 -78.90
CA LEU A 5 -10.93 -57.70 -78.29
C LEU A 5 -11.16 -57.83 -76.81
N LYS A 6 -11.50 -59.01 -76.25
CA LYS A 6 -11.63 -59.26 -74.81
C LYS A 6 -10.30 -59.16 -74.04
N ARG A 7 -9.16 -59.53 -74.67
CA ARG A 7 -7.86 -59.39 -74.00
C ARG A 7 -7.38 -57.93 -73.94
N LEU A 8 -7.67 -57.14 -74.99
CA LEU A 8 -7.33 -55.70 -74.97
C LEU A 8 -8.20 -54.91 -73.97
N SER A 9 -9.49 -55.21 -73.80
CA SER A 9 -10.35 -54.53 -72.83
C SER A 9 -9.97 -54.89 -71.41
N ASN A 10 -9.57 -56.11 -71.11
CA ASN A 10 -9.12 -56.52 -69.79
C ASN A 10 -7.74 -55.92 -69.41
N SER A 11 -6.86 -55.73 -70.38
CA SER A 11 -5.54 -55.07 -70.19
C SER A 11 -5.69 -53.58 -69.93
N ALA A 12 -6.58 -52.90 -70.69
CA ALA A 12 -6.89 -51.50 -70.48
C ALA A 12 -7.58 -51.21 -69.10
N SER A 13 -8.51 -52.10 -68.70
CA SER A 13 -9.19 -52.02 -67.40
C SER A 13 -8.22 -52.22 -66.24
N LYS A 14 -7.30 -53.20 -66.32
CA LYS A 14 -6.31 -53.44 -65.27
C LYS A 14 -5.32 -52.28 -65.15
N LYS A 15 -4.88 -51.67 -66.32
CA LYS A 15 -4.00 -50.48 -66.33
C LYS A 15 -4.72 -49.24 -65.72
N SER A 16 -5.98 -49.02 -66.10
CA SER A 16 -6.81 -47.91 -65.50
C SER A 16 -7.02 -48.06 -64.00
N MET A 17 -7.25 -49.30 -63.58
CA MET A 17 -7.46 -49.57 -62.11
C MET A 17 -6.14 -49.37 -61.34
N SER A 18 -5.03 -49.86 -61.85
CA SER A 18 -3.69 -49.66 -61.31
C SER A 18 -3.34 -48.15 -61.17
N MET A 19 -3.60 -47.38 -62.22
CA MET A 19 -3.38 -45.92 -62.18
C MET A 19 -4.25 -45.18 -61.17
N LYS A 20 -5.51 -45.62 -60.98
CA LYS A 20 -6.37 -45.04 -59.96
C LYS A 20 -5.87 -45.34 -58.53
N TYR A 21 -5.40 -46.57 -58.26
CA TYR A 21 -4.77 -46.90 -56.98
C TYR A 21 -3.48 -46.14 -56.72
N PHE A 22 -2.64 -45.96 -57.71
CA PHE A 22 -1.42 -45.15 -57.61
C PHE A 22 -1.74 -43.68 -57.35
N ALA A 23 -2.72 -43.10 -58.06
CA ALA A 23 -3.12 -41.71 -57.82
C ALA A 23 -3.75 -41.53 -56.43
N GLN A 24 -4.53 -42.47 -55.96
CA GLN A 24 -5.16 -42.43 -54.64
C GLN A 24 -4.12 -42.60 -53.51
N SER A 25 -3.15 -43.49 -53.66
CA SER A 25 -2.00 -43.63 -52.75
C SER A 25 -1.14 -42.39 -52.71
N TYR A 26 -0.91 -41.73 -53.84
CA TYR A 26 -0.12 -40.49 -53.91
C TYR A 26 -0.80 -39.30 -53.27
N ILE A 27 -2.15 -39.20 -53.42
CA ILE A 27 -2.97 -38.19 -52.75
C ILE A 27 -2.97 -38.41 -51.20
N ILE A 28 -3.07 -39.67 -50.79
CA ILE A 28 -3.01 -40.00 -49.35
C ILE A 28 -1.63 -39.66 -48.79
N PHE A 29 -0.56 -39.97 -49.51
CA PHE A 29 0.79 -39.65 -49.11
C PHE A 29 1.02 -38.13 -49.00
N LEU A 30 0.49 -37.35 -49.96
CA LEU A 30 0.56 -35.88 -49.90
C LEU A 30 -0.27 -35.32 -48.74
N LEU A 31 -1.44 -35.86 -48.46
CA LEU A 31 -2.26 -35.46 -47.32
C LEU A 31 -1.57 -35.78 -45.98
N VAL A 32 -0.93 -36.93 -45.87
CA VAL A 32 -0.16 -37.32 -44.68
C VAL A 32 1.09 -36.42 -44.54
N LEU A 33 1.74 -36.10 -45.62
CA LEU A 33 2.90 -35.17 -45.62
C LEU A 33 2.50 -33.76 -45.21
N VAL A 34 1.34 -33.24 -45.66
CA VAL A 34 0.79 -31.96 -45.27
C VAL A 34 0.36 -31.97 -43.79
N LEU A 35 -0.21 -33.07 -43.28
CA LEU A 35 -0.56 -33.25 -41.88
C LEU A 35 0.71 -33.32 -40.99
N ILE A 36 1.75 -33.98 -41.45
CA ILE A 36 3.03 -34.03 -40.71
C ILE A 36 3.73 -32.68 -40.71
N THR A 37 3.73 -31.96 -41.85
CA THR A 37 4.32 -30.61 -41.91
C THR A 37 3.54 -29.60 -41.09
N SER A 38 2.21 -29.68 -41.05
CA SER A 38 1.38 -28.83 -40.16
C SER A 38 1.54 -29.21 -38.68
N ALA A 39 1.73 -30.50 -38.35
CA ALA A 39 2.03 -30.94 -36.99
C ALA A 39 3.43 -30.50 -36.52
N ILE A 40 4.43 -30.50 -37.42
CA ILE A 40 5.77 -29.99 -37.11
C ILE A 40 5.79 -28.45 -36.99
N ALA A 41 4.94 -27.75 -37.74
CA ALA A 41 4.79 -26.30 -37.61
C ALA A 41 4.09 -25.89 -36.31
N CYS A 42 3.32 -26.80 -35.67
CA CYS A 42 2.70 -26.66 -34.36
C CYS A 42 3.60 -27.06 -33.17
N ILE A 43 4.80 -27.62 -33.41
CA ILE A 43 5.83 -27.70 -32.39
C ILE A 43 6.43 -26.30 -32.27
N GLY A 44 5.64 -25.39 -31.68
CA GLY A 44 6.06 -24.04 -31.38
C GLY A 44 7.41 -24.10 -30.67
N LYS A 45 8.38 -23.30 -31.12
CA LYS A 45 9.61 -23.06 -30.36
C LYS A 45 9.21 -22.86 -28.93
N SER A 46 9.61 -23.77 -28.03
CA SER A 46 9.53 -23.56 -26.60
C SER A 46 10.12 -22.17 -26.34
N GLN A 47 9.27 -21.21 -26.05
CA GLN A 47 9.71 -19.86 -25.78
C GLN A 47 10.34 -19.92 -24.40
N ASN A 48 11.67 -19.93 -24.33
CA ASN A 48 12.38 -19.82 -23.07
C ASN A 48 12.10 -18.42 -22.49
N ILE A 49 11.05 -18.32 -21.68
CA ILE A 49 10.78 -17.13 -20.88
C ILE A 49 11.55 -17.31 -19.59
N ILE A 50 12.42 -16.37 -19.31
CA ILE A 50 13.21 -16.33 -18.07
C ILE A 50 12.73 -15.13 -17.28
N VAL A 51 12.31 -15.38 -16.04
CA VAL A 51 11.94 -14.35 -15.06
C VAL A 51 13.05 -14.28 -14.02
N THR A 52 13.57 -13.10 -13.76
CA THR A 52 14.56 -12.85 -12.71
C THR A 52 14.02 -11.82 -11.75
N THR A 53 14.18 -12.05 -10.44
CA THR A 53 13.79 -11.11 -9.39
C THR A 53 14.94 -10.13 -9.16
N SER A 54 14.62 -8.84 -9.05
CA SER A 54 15.59 -7.78 -8.71
C SER A 54 15.79 -7.69 -7.21
N ASN A 55 17.00 -7.26 -6.78
CA ASN A 55 17.27 -7.00 -5.38
C ASN A 55 16.26 -6.01 -4.78
N VAL A 56 15.96 -6.19 -3.50
CA VAL A 56 15.07 -5.30 -2.74
C VAL A 56 15.84 -4.07 -2.30
N THR A 57 15.23 -2.91 -2.48
CA THR A 57 15.76 -1.59 -2.13
C THR A 57 14.69 -0.74 -1.47
N GLY A 58 15.04 0.45 -0.95
CA GLY A 58 14.05 1.35 -0.36
C GLY A 58 13.27 0.74 0.81
N ILE A 59 13.89 -0.17 1.57
CA ILE A 59 13.23 -0.85 2.67
C ILE A 59 12.95 0.12 3.82
N THR A 60 11.69 0.25 4.17
CA THR A 60 11.19 1.00 5.34
C THR A 60 10.58 0.04 6.36
N GLN A 61 9.79 0.55 7.29
CA GLN A 61 9.01 -0.26 8.23
C GLN A 61 7.81 -0.94 7.54
N THR A 62 7.21 -0.28 6.54
CA THR A 62 5.94 -0.73 5.94
C THR A 62 5.97 -0.85 4.42
N SER A 63 7.13 -0.60 3.79
CA SER A 63 7.28 -0.67 2.34
C SER A 63 8.67 -1.10 1.91
N ALA A 64 8.76 -1.58 0.67
CA ALA A 64 10.01 -1.88 -0.01
C ALA A 64 9.81 -1.80 -1.53
N VAL A 65 10.88 -1.69 -2.27
CA VAL A 65 10.86 -1.71 -3.74
C VAL A 65 11.66 -2.91 -4.24
N SER A 66 11.08 -3.69 -5.13
CA SER A 66 11.74 -4.75 -5.87
C SER A 66 11.37 -4.63 -7.36
N GLY A 67 11.26 -5.72 -8.06
CA GLY A 67 10.90 -5.80 -9.46
C GLY A 67 11.48 -7.03 -10.11
N GLY A 68 11.70 -6.96 -11.40
CA GLY A 68 12.29 -8.07 -12.13
C GLY A 68 12.71 -7.71 -13.53
N ASN A 69 13.25 -8.70 -14.20
CA ASN A 69 13.48 -8.63 -15.65
C ASN A 69 12.95 -9.90 -16.30
N ILE A 70 12.16 -9.72 -17.36
CA ILE A 70 11.57 -10.80 -18.13
C ILE A 70 12.21 -10.80 -19.51
N SER A 71 12.89 -11.89 -19.87
CA SER A 71 13.41 -12.12 -21.22
C SER A 71 12.59 -13.20 -21.93
N SER A 72 12.20 -12.92 -23.18
CA SER A 72 11.43 -13.83 -24.02
C SER A 72 11.75 -13.60 -25.49
N GLY A 73 11.69 -14.67 -26.29
CA GLY A 73 11.77 -14.57 -27.73
C GLY A 73 10.53 -13.92 -28.39
N ASN A 74 9.41 -13.81 -27.66
CA ASN A 74 8.18 -13.14 -28.09
C ASN A 74 7.66 -12.24 -26.95
N PRO A 75 7.85 -10.92 -27.04
CA PRO A 75 7.44 -9.99 -25.98
C PRO A 75 5.93 -9.92 -25.73
N HIS A 76 5.12 -10.27 -26.74
CA HIS A 76 3.65 -10.23 -26.63
C HIS A 76 3.03 -11.45 -25.94
N SER A 77 3.84 -12.43 -25.54
CA SER A 77 3.35 -13.61 -24.82
C SER A 77 3.09 -13.36 -23.33
N VAL A 78 3.70 -12.33 -22.74
CA VAL A 78 3.54 -11.98 -21.32
C VAL A 78 2.34 -11.06 -21.16
N THR A 79 1.29 -11.55 -20.54
CA THR A 79 0.00 -10.86 -20.36
C THR A 79 -0.11 -10.09 -19.04
N SER A 80 0.72 -10.46 -18.05
CA SER A 80 0.82 -9.73 -16.77
C SER A 80 2.18 -10.01 -16.14
N ARG A 81 2.70 -9.01 -15.41
CA ARG A 81 3.94 -9.12 -14.65
C ARG A 81 3.87 -8.30 -13.35
N GLY A 82 4.71 -8.65 -12.40
CA GLY A 82 4.81 -7.98 -11.11
C GLY A 82 5.70 -8.74 -10.16
N VAL A 83 5.58 -8.44 -8.88
CA VAL A 83 6.16 -9.25 -7.80
C VAL A 83 5.06 -9.81 -6.91
N CYS A 84 5.32 -10.96 -6.30
CA CYS A 84 4.51 -11.49 -5.20
C CYS A 84 5.38 -11.69 -3.97
N TRP A 85 4.79 -11.51 -2.76
CA TRP A 85 5.51 -11.61 -1.50
C TRP A 85 4.66 -12.19 -0.38
N THR A 86 5.32 -12.88 0.54
CA THR A 86 4.74 -13.44 1.75
C THR A 86 5.84 -13.66 2.80
N THR A 87 5.49 -14.04 4.01
CA THR A 87 6.44 -14.37 5.09
C THR A 87 7.02 -15.79 4.99
N THR A 88 6.53 -16.60 4.07
CA THR A 88 7.05 -17.95 3.78
C THR A 88 7.74 -17.99 2.42
N THR A 89 8.56 -19.01 2.18
CA THR A 89 9.22 -19.22 0.89
C THR A 89 8.22 -19.48 -0.24
N ASP A 90 8.63 -19.15 -1.46
CA ASP A 90 7.90 -19.42 -2.70
C ASP A 90 6.53 -18.73 -2.80
N PRO A 91 6.45 -17.39 -2.61
CA PRO A 91 5.20 -16.65 -2.80
C PRO A 91 4.58 -16.90 -4.18
N THR A 92 3.26 -16.92 -4.24
CA THR A 92 2.48 -17.19 -5.45
C THR A 92 1.52 -16.03 -5.76
N LEU A 93 0.75 -16.14 -6.85
CA LEU A 93 -0.30 -15.15 -7.15
C LEU A 93 -1.49 -15.19 -6.17
N GLU A 94 -1.56 -16.17 -5.27
CA GLU A 94 -2.56 -16.20 -4.18
C GLU A 94 -2.16 -15.34 -2.98
N ASP A 95 -0.85 -14.99 -2.89
CA ASP A 95 -0.30 -14.11 -1.86
C ASP A 95 -0.41 -12.63 -2.26
N ASN A 96 0.21 -11.74 -1.47
CA ASN A 96 0.30 -10.33 -1.85
C ASN A 96 1.06 -10.18 -3.18
N LYS A 97 0.59 -9.26 -4.03
CA LYS A 97 1.17 -9.06 -5.36
C LYS A 97 0.96 -7.66 -5.89
N THR A 98 1.85 -7.24 -6.80
CA THR A 98 1.63 -6.09 -7.69
C THR A 98 1.15 -6.57 -9.06
N ASN A 99 0.64 -5.64 -9.86
CA ASN A 99 0.46 -5.80 -11.30
C ASN A 99 1.10 -4.57 -11.98
N ASP A 100 2.26 -4.80 -12.61
CA ASP A 100 3.10 -3.77 -13.21
C ASP A 100 3.04 -3.79 -14.75
N GLY A 101 1.87 -4.19 -15.28
CA GLY A 101 1.58 -4.24 -16.71
C GLY A 101 1.90 -5.57 -17.37
N ASP A 102 2.21 -5.52 -18.65
CA ASP A 102 2.48 -6.67 -19.52
C ASP A 102 3.86 -6.56 -20.21
N GLY A 103 4.17 -7.53 -21.07
CA GLY A 103 5.38 -7.56 -21.90
C GLY A 103 6.65 -7.92 -21.16
N THR A 104 7.78 -7.81 -21.88
CA THR A 104 9.12 -8.18 -21.42
C THR A 104 9.93 -6.97 -20.96
N GLY A 105 11.15 -7.21 -20.46
CA GLY A 105 12.05 -6.18 -19.98
C GLY A 105 12.03 -6.01 -18.46
N SER A 106 12.77 -5.01 -17.99
CA SER A 106 12.87 -4.68 -16.56
C SER A 106 11.66 -3.86 -16.10
N PHE A 107 11.27 -4.06 -14.85
CA PHE A 107 10.21 -3.32 -14.18
C PHE A 107 10.52 -3.14 -12.71
N LEU A 108 9.89 -2.15 -12.09
CA LEU A 108 9.94 -1.90 -10.65
C LEU A 108 8.55 -2.07 -10.04
N SER A 109 8.51 -2.58 -8.83
CA SER A 109 7.32 -2.86 -8.04
C SER A 109 7.45 -2.25 -6.66
N ALA A 110 6.48 -1.47 -6.22
CA ALA A 110 6.39 -0.99 -4.86
C ALA A 110 5.55 -1.95 -4.02
N MET A 111 6.15 -2.53 -3.01
CA MET A 111 5.47 -3.34 -1.98
C MET A 111 5.08 -2.44 -0.82
N THR A 112 3.82 -2.44 -0.45
CA THR A 112 3.25 -1.62 0.64
C THR A 112 2.48 -2.51 1.62
N ASN A 113 2.03 -1.94 2.74
CA ASN A 113 1.33 -2.67 3.80
C ASN A 113 2.14 -3.85 4.36
N LEU A 114 3.45 -3.69 4.44
CA LEU A 114 4.33 -4.64 5.11
C LEU A 114 4.27 -4.41 6.63
N GLU A 115 4.40 -5.51 7.39
CA GLU A 115 4.54 -5.41 8.84
C GLU A 115 5.99 -5.05 9.22
N PRO A 116 6.21 -4.14 10.17
CA PRO A 116 7.55 -3.78 10.63
C PRO A 116 8.28 -4.93 11.31
N GLY A 117 9.62 -4.94 11.17
CA GLY A 117 10.49 -5.96 11.77
C GLY A 117 10.21 -7.38 11.28
N THR A 118 9.69 -7.52 10.07
CA THR A 118 9.20 -8.79 9.54
C THR A 118 10.01 -9.25 8.33
N ASP A 119 10.34 -10.54 8.31
CA ASP A 119 11.01 -11.18 7.20
C ASP A 119 10.01 -11.55 6.12
N TYR A 120 10.32 -11.17 4.88
CA TYR A 120 9.52 -11.46 3.69
C TYR A 120 10.37 -12.11 2.61
N TYR A 121 9.75 -13.01 1.88
CA TYR A 121 10.25 -13.51 0.61
C TYR A 121 9.49 -12.81 -0.53
N VAL A 122 10.22 -12.36 -1.53
CA VAL A 122 9.67 -11.76 -2.75
C VAL A 122 10.22 -12.46 -3.97
N ARG A 123 9.41 -12.62 -4.99
CA ARG A 123 9.84 -13.04 -6.32
C ARG A 123 9.03 -12.36 -7.43
N ALA A 124 9.70 -12.07 -8.54
CA ALA A 124 9.05 -11.60 -9.75
C ALA A 124 8.20 -12.72 -10.37
N TYR A 125 7.12 -12.34 -11.04
CA TYR A 125 6.30 -13.26 -11.82
C TYR A 125 6.02 -12.72 -13.22
N ALA A 126 5.69 -13.63 -14.14
CA ALA A 126 5.17 -13.35 -15.48
C ALA A 126 4.07 -14.38 -15.81
N THR A 127 2.89 -13.91 -16.20
CA THR A 127 1.80 -14.76 -16.68
C THR A 127 1.84 -14.85 -18.19
N VAL A 128 1.76 -16.09 -18.71
CA VAL A 128 1.80 -16.40 -20.13
C VAL A 128 0.67 -17.37 -20.43
N GLU A 129 -0.33 -16.93 -21.20
CA GLU A 129 -1.55 -17.70 -21.43
C GLU A 129 -2.21 -18.10 -20.09
N THR A 130 -2.11 -19.38 -19.69
CA THR A 130 -2.63 -19.92 -18.44
C THR A 130 -1.56 -20.21 -17.39
N ASP A 131 -0.29 -20.09 -17.76
CA ASP A 131 0.83 -20.45 -16.90
C ASP A 131 1.45 -19.22 -16.24
N THR A 132 1.97 -19.40 -15.03
CA THR A 132 2.74 -18.37 -14.33
C THR A 132 4.15 -18.86 -14.08
N LEU A 133 5.11 -18.05 -14.52
CA LEU A 133 6.54 -18.27 -14.33
C LEU A 133 7.04 -17.34 -13.23
N TYR A 134 7.94 -17.83 -12.40
CA TYR A 134 8.47 -17.09 -11.25
C TYR A 134 9.99 -16.97 -11.32
N GLY A 135 10.52 -15.86 -10.85
CA GLY A 135 11.93 -15.65 -10.57
C GLY A 135 12.37 -16.35 -9.27
N GLY A 136 13.63 -16.24 -8.93
CA GLY A 136 14.17 -16.73 -7.66
C GLY A 136 13.63 -15.93 -6.46
N ASN A 137 13.53 -16.58 -5.30
CA ASN A 137 13.20 -15.93 -4.03
C ASN A 137 14.31 -14.98 -3.58
N ILE A 138 13.93 -13.82 -3.08
CA ILE A 138 14.80 -12.90 -2.36
C ILE A 138 14.20 -12.68 -0.98
N LEU A 139 14.98 -12.98 0.06
CA LEU A 139 14.65 -12.68 1.45
C LEU A 139 15.04 -11.23 1.75
N PHE A 140 14.17 -10.49 2.42
CA PHE A 140 14.45 -9.18 3.00
C PHE A 140 13.69 -9.01 4.31
N SER A 141 14.18 -8.13 5.18
CA SER A 141 13.53 -7.79 6.44
C SER A 141 13.12 -6.32 6.38
N THR A 142 11.88 -6.00 6.75
CA THR A 142 11.46 -4.63 7.01
C THR A 142 12.18 -4.07 8.24
N LYS A 143 12.31 -2.75 8.32
CA LYS A 143 12.85 -2.11 9.52
C LYS A 143 11.88 -2.27 10.69
N GLU A 144 12.41 -2.47 11.89
CA GLU A 144 11.61 -2.38 13.12
C GLU A 144 11.16 -0.93 13.35
N TYR A 145 10.12 -0.74 14.17
CA TYR A 145 9.80 0.59 14.67
C TYR A 145 10.97 1.09 15.53
N GLU A 146 11.48 2.26 15.19
CA GLU A 146 12.22 3.03 16.17
C GLU A 146 11.25 3.58 17.21
N THR A 147 11.72 3.87 18.40
CA THR A 147 10.90 4.42 19.46
C THR A 147 11.50 5.72 19.98
N LEU A 148 10.64 6.58 20.48
CA LEU A 148 11.03 7.73 21.28
C LEU A 148 10.31 7.68 22.64
N THR A 149 10.90 8.32 23.64
CA THR A 149 10.36 8.35 24.99
C THR A 149 10.22 9.80 25.44
N ASP A 150 9.05 10.15 25.99
CA ASP A 150 8.84 11.46 26.57
C ASP A 150 9.39 11.57 28.01
N ILE A 151 9.28 12.75 28.61
CA ILE A 151 9.80 13.03 29.96
C ILE A 151 9.14 12.20 31.06
N GLU A 152 7.95 11.67 30.81
CA GLU A 152 7.18 10.83 31.74
C GLU A 152 7.45 9.33 31.54
N GLY A 153 8.28 8.95 30.56
CA GLY A 153 8.59 7.56 30.23
C GLY A 153 7.56 6.90 29.30
N ASN A 154 6.62 7.65 28.73
CA ASN A 154 5.77 7.10 27.68
C ASN A 154 6.60 6.82 26.43
N VAL A 155 6.51 5.59 25.94
CA VAL A 155 7.21 5.14 24.73
C VAL A 155 6.26 5.21 23.53
N TYR A 156 6.70 5.83 22.45
CA TYR A 156 5.94 5.97 21.18
C TYR A 156 6.73 5.35 20.06
N LYS A 157 6.05 4.63 19.19
CA LYS A 157 6.59 4.18 17.89
C LYS A 157 6.75 5.39 16.96
N ASN A 158 7.77 5.33 16.11
CA ASN A 158 7.90 6.29 15.02
C ASN A 158 8.03 5.60 13.67
N ILE A 159 7.69 6.30 12.61
CA ILE A 159 7.65 5.83 11.24
C ILE A 159 8.26 6.86 10.31
N THR A 160 9.08 6.44 9.35
CA THR A 160 9.60 7.31 8.30
C THR A 160 8.66 7.28 7.09
N ILE A 161 8.13 8.44 6.72
CA ILE A 161 7.23 8.62 5.57
C ILE A 161 7.90 9.64 4.64
N GLY A 162 8.38 9.20 3.48
CA GLY A 162 9.20 10.02 2.61
C GLY A 162 10.52 10.42 3.27
N THR A 163 10.74 11.71 3.44
CA THR A 163 11.93 12.28 4.10
C THR A 163 11.69 12.60 5.57
N GLN A 164 10.45 12.46 6.05
CA GLN A 164 10.01 12.87 7.39
C GLN A 164 9.87 11.67 8.33
N THR A 165 10.28 11.82 9.61
CA THR A 165 10.05 10.80 10.64
C THR A 165 9.00 11.29 11.64
N TRP A 166 7.86 10.63 11.65
CA TRP A 166 6.66 10.96 12.42
C TRP A 166 6.47 10.03 13.60
N MET A 167 5.87 10.51 14.69
CA MET A 167 5.23 9.61 15.66
C MET A 167 4.13 8.79 14.97
N ALA A 168 4.11 7.48 15.19
CA ALA A 168 3.04 6.60 14.72
C ALA A 168 1.86 6.49 15.71
N GLU A 169 1.96 7.18 16.84
CA GLU A 169 0.95 7.24 17.91
C GLU A 169 0.70 8.69 18.30
N ASN A 170 -0.50 8.98 18.78
CA ASN A 170 -0.82 10.31 19.33
C ASN A 170 -0.10 10.54 20.65
N LEU A 171 0.37 11.76 20.86
CA LEU A 171 1.02 12.18 22.09
C LEU A 171 0.07 12.04 23.28
N ARG A 172 0.61 11.53 24.42
CA ARG A 172 -0.18 11.28 25.65
C ARG A 172 0.50 11.82 26.92
N THR A 173 1.47 12.73 26.74
CA THR A 173 2.18 13.36 27.87
C THR A 173 1.27 14.33 28.62
N THR A 174 1.46 14.41 29.93
CA THR A 174 0.82 15.39 30.80
C THR A 174 1.79 16.48 31.24
N ARG A 175 3.04 16.42 30.74
CA ARG A 175 4.11 17.37 31.02
C ARG A 175 4.80 17.84 29.75
N TYR A 176 5.29 19.07 29.80
CA TYR A 176 6.21 19.59 28.80
C TYR A 176 7.58 18.91 28.92
N ASN A 177 8.40 19.01 27.90
CA ASN A 177 9.74 18.41 27.85
C ASN A 177 10.75 19.00 28.87
N ASP A 178 10.39 20.09 29.53
CA ASP A 178 11.13 20.66 30.67
C ASP A 178 10.60 20.16 32.05
N GLY A 179 9.65 19.24 32.04
CA GLY A 179 9.03 18.65 33.26
C GLY A 179 7.86 19.48 33.84
N THR A 180 7.59 20.68 33.30
CA THR A 180 6.44 21.48 33.77
C THR A 180 5.12 20.79 33.46
N ALA A 181 4.21 20.70 34.44
CA ALA A 181 2.90 20.06 34.26
C ALA A 181 1.98 20.89 33.34
N ILE A 182 1.27 20.21 32.45
CA ILE A 182 0.20 20.78 31.64
C ILE A 182 -1.10 20.65 32.47
N PRO A 183 -1.92 21.70 32.62
CA PRO A 183 -3.16 21.60 33.39
C PRO A 183 -4.16 20.62 32.76
N LEU A 184 -4.59 19.62 33.51
CA LEU A 184 -5.75 18.78 33.16
C LEU A 184 -7.02 19.58 33.41
N VAL A 185 -7.87 19.72 32.41
CA VAL A 185 -9.11 20.51 32.47
C VAL A 185 -10.29 19.65 32.04
N GLU A 186 -11.00 19.08 33.01
CA GLU A 186 -12.16 18.20 32.77
C GLU A 186 -13.47 18.97 32.68
N ASN A 187 -13.64 19.99 33.52
CA ASN A 187 -14.87 20.77 33.60
C ASN A 187 -15.13 21.58 32.31
N GLU A 188 -16.33 21.47 31.75
CA GLU A 188 -16.72 22.12 30.50
C GLU A 188 -16.64 23.66 30.57
N ALA A 189 -17.15 24.28 31.63
CA ALA A 189 -17.13 25.73 31.76
C ALA A 189 -15.71 26.29 31.93
N ARG A 190 -14.82 25.54 32.62
CA ARG A 190 -13.41 25.90 32.72
C ARG A 190 -12.73 25.78 31.37
N TRP A 191 -13.02 24.71 30.61
CA TRP A 191 -12.47 24.53 29.25
C TRP A 191 -12.90 25.70 28.35
N ALA A 192 -14.16 26.04 28.32
CA ALA A 192 -14.69 27.15 27.52
C ALA A 192 -14.06 28.50 27.88
N GLY A 193 -13.65 28.70 29.14
CA GLY A 193 -12.96 29.89 29.60
C GLY A 193 -11.46 29.96 29.29
N LEU A 194 -10.84 28.88 28.76
CA LEU A 194 -9.39 28.83 28.59
C LEU A 194 -8.86 29.85 27.58
N SER A 195 -7.80 30.52 27.96
CA SER A 195 -6.88 31.31 27.10
C SER A 195 -5.43 30.94 27.39
N THR A 196 -5.20 29.85 28.10
CA THR A 196 -3.93 29.32 28.57
C THR A 196 -3.83 27.82 28.20
N PRO A 197 -2.63 27.22 28.29
CA PRO A 197 -2.45 25.78 28.09
C PRO A 197 -3.40 24.90 28.89
N GLY A 198 -3.85 23.82 28.28
CA GLY A 198 -4.66 22.80 28.92
C GLY A 198 -4.81 21.56 28.04
N PHE A 199 -5.02 20.43 28.67
CA PHE A 199 -5.32 19.16 27.99
C PHE A 199 -6.47 18.41 28.69
N CYS A 200 -7.00 17.41 28.01
CA CYS A 200 -7.95 16.43 28.58
C CYS A 200 -7.81 15.10 27.85
N TRP A 201 -8.42 14.08 28.41
CA TRP A 201 -8.72 12.83 27.72
C TRP A 201 -10.10 12.93 27.06
N TYR A 202 -10.34 12.17 26.00
CA TYR A 202 -11.69 12.15 25.40
C TYR A 202 -12.71 11.68 26.47
N LYS A 203 -13.84 12.35 26.59
CA LYS A 203 -14.86 12.16 27.65
C LYS A 203 -14.32 12.23 29.10
N ASN A 204 -13.12 12.77 29.30
CA ASN A 204 -12.40 12.78 30.58
C ASN A 204 -12.15 11.38 31.18
N ASP A 205 -12.00 10.39 30.28
CA ASP A 205 -11.71 8.99 30.61
C ASP A 205 -10.28 8.65 30.18
N GLU A 206 -9.34 8.70 31.13
CA GLU A 206 -7.92 8.41 30.88
C GLU A 206 -7.73 6.95 30.53
N GLU A 207 -8.33 6.03 31.29
CA GLU A 207 -8.10 4.59 31.13
C GLU A 207 -8.61 4.08 29.78
N GLY A 208 -9.78 4.56 29.36
CA GLY A 208 -10.40 4.14 28.10
C GLY A 208 -9.77 4.77 26.84
N PHE A 209 -9.18 5.97 26.95
CA PHE A 209 -8.76 6.70 25.73
C PHE A 209 -7.26 6.95 25.61
N LYS A 210 -6.53 7.11 26.72
CA LYS A 210 -5.09 7.38 26.71
C LYS A 210 -4.27 6.38 25.91
N PRO A 211 -4.46 5.05 26.05
CA PRO A 211 -3.58 4.07 25.39
C PRO A 211 -3.65 4.13 23.87
N THR A 212 -4.83 4.33 23.30
CA THR A 212 -5.08 4.27 21.86
C THR A 212 -5.13 5.64 21.20
N TYR A 213 -5.84 6.59 21.83
CA TYR A 213 -6.17 7.86 21.18
C TYR A 213 -5.29 9.02 21.66
N GLY A 214 -4.55 8.85 22.76
CA GLY A 214 -3.73 9.90 23.34
C GLY A 214 -4.55 11.02 23.98
N ALA A 215 -3.90 12.15 24.26
CA ALA A 215 -4.52 13.31 24.85
C ALA A 215 -5.01 14.32 23.81
N LEU A 216 -6.00 15.13 24.19
CA LEU A 216 -6.49 16.28 23.44
C LEU A 216 -5.94 17.55 24.06
N TYR A 217 -5.13 18.29 23.30
CA TYR A 217 -4.49 19.53 23.74
C TYR A 217 -5.15 20.74 23.07
N ASN A 218 -5.34 21.85 23.83
CA ASN A 218 -5.68 23.10 23.18
C ASN A 218 -4.44 23.71 22.50
N TRP A 219 -4.64 24.62 21.57
CA TRP A 219 -3.51 25.19 20.82
C TRP A 219 -2.55 26.06 21.65
N TYR A 220 -3.01 26.53 22.80
CA TYR A 220 -2.13 27.27 23.73
C TYR A 220 -1.03 26.35 24.31
N SER A 221 -1.30 25.04 24.45
CA SER A 221 -0.30 24.04 24.81
C SER A 221 0.72 23.83 23.69
N ILE A 222 0.25 23.90 22.43
CA ILE A 222 1.08 23.76 21.22
C ILE A 222 2.09 24.90 21.11
N ASN A 223 1.61 26.13 21.31
CA ASN A 223 2.37 27.36 21.12
C ASN A 223 3.52 27.57 22.13
N THR A 224 3.68 26.70 23.10
CA THR A 224 4.81 26.74 24.03
C THR A 224 6.13 26.30 23.38
N GLY A 225 6.07 25.53 22.30
CA GLY A 225 7.23 24.89 21.67
C GLY A 225 7.86 23.77 22.52
N LYS A 226 7.22 23.38 23.64
CA LYS A 226 7.77 22.43 24.62
C LYS A 226 7.00 21.13 24.74
N LEU A 227 5.97 20.95 23.92
CA LEU A 227 5.05 19.81 24.11
C LEU A 227 5.68 18.49 23.61
N CYS A 228 6.40 18.51 22.51
CA CYS A 228 7.09 17.32 21.98
C CYS A 228 8.35 16.97 22.79
N PRO A 229 8.76 15.70 22.82
CA PRO A 229 10.06 15.29 23.35
C PRO A 229 11.23 16.05 22.71
N GLN A 230 12.40 16.08 23.38
CA GLN A 230 13.61 16.73 22.82
C GLN A 230 14.02 16.10 21.50
N GLY A 231 14.40 16.94 20.49
CA GLY A 231 14.71 16.51 19.12
C GLY A 231 13.47 16.24 18.27
N TRP A 232 12.28 16.69 18.77
CA TRP A 232 11.02 16.59 18.08
C TRP A 232 10.20 17.87 18.26
N HIS A 233 9.44 18.22 17.24
CA HIS A 233 8.56 19.40 17.29
C HIS A 233 7.15 19.07 16.78
N ILE A 234 6.22 19.97 16.97
CA ILE A 234 4.88 19.89 16.40
C ILE A 234 4.95 20.36 14.97
N PRO A 235 4.55 19.57 13.98
CA PRO A 235 4.71 19.88 12.58
C PRO A 235 4.00 21.18 12.23
N ASP A 236 4.65 21.96 11.40
CA ASP A 236 4.08 23.16 10.81
C ASP A 236 3.18 22.83 9.60
N ASP A 237 2.60 23.84 8.97
CA ASP A 237 1.71 23.65 7.83
C ASP A 237 2.45 23.22 6.54
N PRO A 238 3.63 23.75 6.20
CA PRO A 238 4.50 23.21 5.15
C PRO A 238 4.86 21.73 5.33
N GLU A 239 5.23 21.29 6.52
CA GLU A 239 5.61 19.90 6.80
C GLU A 239 4.42 18.93 6.63
N TRP A 240 3.24 19.32 7.10
CA TRP A 240 2.00 18.59 6.78
C TRP A 240 1.71 18.55 5.28
N SER A 241 2.04 19.62 4.55
CA SER A 241 1.84 19.67 3.10
C SER A 241 2.84 18.77 2.36
N GLU A 242 4.09 18.69 2.82
CA GLU A 242 5.08 17.75 2.30
C GLU A 242 4.61 16.30 2.45
N LEU A 243 4.14 15.92 3.65
CA LEU A 243 3.53 14.61 3.89
C LEU A 243 2.36 14.35 2.92
N THR A 244 1.47 15.33 2.77
CA THR A 244 0.30 15.20 1.89
C THR A 244 0.71 14.96 0.44
N ILE A 245 1.69 15.71 -0.06
CA ILE A 245 2.21 15.58 -1.43
C ILE A 245 2.87 14.21 -1.61
N PHE A 246 3.72 13.78 -0.68
CA PHE A 246 4.37 12.47 -0.73
C PHE A 246 3.35 11.33 -0.81
N LEU A 247 2.25 11.42 -0.08
CA LEU A 247 1.18 10.43 -0.09
C LEU A 247 0.26 10.49 -1.34
N GLY A 248 0.50 11.42 -2.26
CA GLY A 248 -0.21 11.51 -3.54
C GLY A 248 -1.31 12.57 -3.59
N GLY A 249 -1.32 13.51 -2.64
CA GLY A 249 -2.23 14.67 -2.62
C GLY A 249 -3.43 14.52 -1.69
N GLU A 250 -4.12 15.62 -1.47
CA GLU A 250 -5.20 15.75 -0.47
C GLU A 250 -6.31 14.70 -0.62
N SER A 251 -6.67 14.32 -1.84
CA SER A 251 -7.81 13.43 -2.11
C SER A 251 -7.60 11.97 -1.72
N ILE A 252 -6.35 11.55 -1.48
CA ILE A 252 -6.01 10.15 -1.17
C ILE A 252 -5.13 10.00 0.07
N ALA A 253 -4.42 11.05 0.48
CA ALA A 253 -3.48 11.00 1.59
C ALA A 253 -4.15 10.57 2.91
N GLY A 254 -5.38 11.00 3.18
CA GLY A 254 -6.12 10.63 4.37
C GLY A 254 -6.38 9.13 4.46
N GLY A 255 -6.72 8.49 3.35
CA GLY A 255 -6.89 7.04 3.30
C GLY A 255 -5.61 6.27 3.62
N LYS A 256 -4.48 6.76 3.13
CA LYS A 256 -3.16 6.18 3.40
C LYS A 256 -2.67 6.39 4.83
N LEU A 257 -3.20 7.39 5.53
CA LEU A 257 -2.89 7.67 6.93
C LEU A 257 -3.79 6.89 7.89
N LYS A 258 -5.06 6.67 7.54
CA LYS A 258 -6.04 6.04 8.43
C LYS A 258 -5.68 4.60 8.75
N GLU A 259 -5.84 4.21 10.02
CA GLU A 259 -5.81 2.80 10.42
C GLU A 259 -6.83 2.02 9.58
N SER A 260 -6.45 0.83 9.15
CA SER A 260 -7.26 -0.01 8.25
C SER A 260 -8.31 -0.81 9.00
N GLY A 261 -9.41 -1.13 8.32
CA GLY A 261 -10.52 -1.89 8.91
C GLY A 261 -11.53 -1.01 9.65
N SER A 262 -12.43 -1.66 10.37
CA SER A 262 -13.57 -1.04 11.06
C SER A 262 -13.56 -1.26 12.59
N THR A 263 -12.43 -1.67 13.15
CA THR A 263 -12.31 -1.91 14.61
C THR A 263 -12.46 -0.60 15.40
N TYR A 264 -11.87 0.49 14.89
CA TYR A 264 -11.86 1.80 15.54
C TYR A 264 -12.71 2.81 14.78
N TRP A 265 -12.75 2.69 13.46
CA TRP A 265 -13.50 3.58 12.58
C TRP A 265 -14.92 3.09 12.36
N VAL A 266 -15.87 4.02 12.35
CA VAL A 266 -17.22 3.76 11.83
C VAL A 266 -17.14 3.43 10.36
N GLU A 267 -17.88 2.41 9.91
CA GLU A 267 -17.97 2.05 8.50
C GLU A 267 -18.57 3.21 7.65
N PRO A 268 -18.07 3.35 6.39
CA PRO A 268 -17.26 2.40 5.63
C PRO A 268 -15.73 2.55 5.74
N ASN A 269 -15.18 3.49 6.50
CA ASN A 269 -13.75 3.82 6.58
C ASN A 269 -13.09 3.89 5.18
N THR A 270 -13.71 4.66 4.30
CA THR A 270 -13.43 4.69 2.86
C THR A 270 -11.97 5.03 2.55
N GLY A 271 -11.33 4.19 1.75
CA GLY A 271 -9.96 4.39 1.28
C GLY A 271 -8.87 4.13 2.32
N ALA A 272 -9.21 3.65 3.52
CA ALA A 272 -8.24 3.38 4.58
C ALA A 272 -7.35 2.18 4.24
N THR A 273 -6.05 2.41 4.14
CA THR A 273 -5.04 1.37 3.87
C THR A 273 -3.94 1.32 4.91
N ASN A 274 -3.71 2.43 5.64
CA ASN A 274 -2.57 2.61 6.55
C ASN A 274 -1.20 2.32 5.91
N GLU A 275 -1.09 2.39 4.60
CA GLU A 275 0.17 2.05 3.89
C GLU A 275 1.34 2.94 4.31
N SER A 276 1.06 4.13 4.87
CA SER A 276 2.07 5.01 5.44
C SER A 276 2.62 4.54 6.79
N GLY A 277 1.91 3.67 7.52
CA GLY A 277 2.22 3.32 8.91
C GLY A 277 1.94 4.44 9.92
N PHE A 278 1.31 5.54 9.50
CA PHE A 278 0.95 6.65 10.39
C PHE A 278 -0.11 6.23 11.42
N THR A 279 -0.99 5.32 11.09
CA THR A 279 -2.02 4.73 11.96
C THR A 279 -2.89 5.80 12.62
N ALA A 280 -3.58 6.58 11.78
CA ALA A 280 -4.50 7.61 12.23
C ALA A 280 -5.76 6.99 12.85
N PHE A 281 -6.00 7.21 14.14
CA PHE A 281 -7.20 6.77 14.85
C PHE A 281 -8.28 7.86 14.90
N PRO A 282 -9.58 7.50 14.93
CA PRO A 282 -10.70 8.43 14.98
C PRO A 282 -10.98 8.90 16.42
N GLY A 283 -10.01 9.59 17.02
CA GLY A 283 -10.07 10.02 18.43
C GLY A 283 -11.08 11.14 18.71
N GLY A 284 -11.73 11.68 17.68
CA GLY A 284 -12.63 12.83 17.84
C GLY A 284 -11.89 14.06 18.34
N PHE A 285 -12.63 14.96 18.98
CA PHE A 285 -12.09 16.20 19.52
C PHE A 285 -12.94 16.77 20.67
N ARG A 286 -12.36 17.72 21.41
CA ARG A 286 -13.10 18.56 22.35
C ARG A 286 -13.34 19.93 21.76
N TYR A 287 -14.60 20.35 21.71
CA TYR A 287 -14.98 21.64 21.17
C TYR A 287 -14.71 22.78 22.18
N TYR A 288 -14.65 24.02 21.70
CA TYR A 288 -14.34 25.18 22.54
C TYR A 288 -15.34 25.43 23.69
N ASP A 289 -16.55 24.88 23.59
CA ASP A 289 -17.57 24.95 24.64
C ASP A 289 -17.41 23.87 25.72
N GLY A 290 -16.44 22.97 25.57
CA GLY A 290 -16.12 21.89 26.50
C GLY A 290 -16.70 20.52 26.13
N LYS A 291 -17.57 20.41 25.13
CA LYS A 291 -18.22 19.16 24.71
C LYS A 291 -17.32 18.34 23.76
N PHE A 292 -17.56 17.04 23.71
CA PHE A 292 -16.82 16.10 22.86
C PHE A 292 -17.62 15.68 21.65
N PHE A 293 -16.95 15.54 20.50
CA PHE A 293 -17.57 15.20 19.22
C PHE A 293 -16.68 14.25 18.39
N ASP A 294 -17.29 13.62 17.38
CA ASP A 294 -16.72 12.90 16.26
C ASP A 294 -15.84 11.68 16.60
N PHE A 295 -16.00 11.13 17.81
CA PHE A 295 -15.34 9.85 18.14
C PHE A 295 -15.82 8.72 17.25
N GLY A 296 -14.89 7.97 16.67
CA GLY A 296 -15.17 6.94 15.69
C GLY A 296 -15.32 7.46 14.25
N PHE A 297 -15.53 8.77 14.06
CA PHE A 297 -15.80 9.38 12.76
C PHE A 297 -14.60 10.14 12.18
N SER A 298 -13.79 10.77 13.03
CA SER A 298 -12.69 11.63 12.57
C SER A 298 -11.50 11.62 13.53
N GLY A 299 -10.30 11.79 12.93
CA GLY A 299 -9.06 12.11 13.65
C GLY A 299 -8.61 13.53 13.32
N TYR A 300 -8.16 14.29 14.33
CA TYR A 300 -7.80 15.70 14.25
C TYR A 300 -6.41 15.94 14.83
N TRP A 301 -5.55 16.68 14.12
CA TRP A 301 -4.19 17.03 14.58
C TRP A 301 -3.88 18.49 14.37
N TRP A 302 -3.40 19.14 15.42
CA TRP A 302 -2.90 20.50 15.34
C TRP A 302 -1.66 20.61 14.43
N SER A 303 -1.55 21.78 13.75
CA SER A 303 -0.30 22.33 13.28
C SER A 303 0.23 23.37 14.28
N SER A 304 1.55 23.56 14.34
CA SER A 304 2.17 24.61 15.14
C SER A 304 1.89 26.02 14.60
N MET A 305 1.35 26.16 13.40
CA MET A 305 1.13 27.46 12.76
C MET A 305 -0.21 28.10 13.17
N GLU A 306 -0.10 29.34 13.60
CA GLU A 306 -1.25 30.22 13.82
C GLU A 306 -1.86 30.63 12.46
N TYR A 307 -3.19 30.65 12.39
CA TYR A 307 -3.91 31.26 11.27
C TYR A 307 -4.31 32.71 11.56
N SER A 308 -4.76 32.99 12.79
CA SER A 308 -5.15 34.32 13.27
C SER A 308 -5.04 34.38 14.81
N PRO A 309 -5.21 35.53 15.46
CA PRO A 309 -5.13 35.62 16.92
C PRO A 309 -6.00 34.63 17.67
N THR A 310 -7.11 34.16 17.08
CA THR A 310 -8.05 33.23 17.72
C THR A 310 -8.08 31.84 17.10
N ARG A 311 -7.39 31.62 15.98
CA ARG A 311 -7.45 30.39 15.21
C ARG A 311 -6.06 29.87 14.82
N ALA A 312 -5.93 28.55 14.65
CA ALA A 312 -4.73 27.88 14.17
C ALA A 312 -5.04 26.81 13.13
N TRP A 313 -4.03 26.46 12.34
CA TRP A 313 -4.17 25.41 11.33
C TRP A 313 -4.21 24.03 11.98
N PHE A 314 -4.96 23.10 11.34
CA PHE A 314 -5.02 21.70 11.72
C PHE A 314 -5.27 20.82 10.51
N ARG A 315 -5.04 19.52 10.67
CA ARG A 315 -5.40 18.48 9.71
C ARG A 315 -6.45 17.56 10.32
N PHE A 316 -7.31 17.01 9.45
CA PHE A 316 -8.23 15.95 9.86
C PHE A 316 -8.50 14.97 8.72
N VAL A 317 -8.88 13.77 9.09
CA VAL A 317 -9.37 12.71 8.21
C VAL A 317 -10.77 12.28 8.65
N TYR A 318 -11.57 11.84 7.70
CA TYR A 318 -12.96 11.50 7.94
C TYR A 318 -13.25 10.05 7.50
N TYR A 319 -14.24 9.39 8.13
CA TYR A 319 -14.52 7.96 7.94
C TYR A 319 -15.02 7.60 6.55
N ASN A 320 -15.71 8.49 5.85
CA ASN A 320 -16.42 8.19 4.60
C ASN A 320 -15.69 8.61 3.33
N ASP A 321 -14.47 9.11 3.41
CA ASP A 321 -13.63 9.46 2.27
C ASP A 321 -12.13 9.23 2.53
N GLY A 322 -11.30 9.41 1.48
CA GLY A 322 -9.85 9.26 1.54
C GLY A 322 -9.09 10.56 1.73
N ASN A 323 -9.77 11.68 2.02
CA ASN A 323 -9.13 12.99 2.02
C ASN A 323 -8.34 13.26 3.31
N LEU A 324 -7.23 13.99 3.17
CA LEU A 324 -6.58 14.68 4.29
C LEU A 324 -6.93 16.17 4.18
N TYR A 325 -7.78 16.61 5.06
CA TYR A 325 -8.29 17.98 5.06
C TYR A 325 -7.36 18.94 5.78
N ARG A 326 -7.22 20.15 5.24
CA ARG A 326 -6.52 21.29 5.82
C ARG A 326 -7.51 22.40 6.14
N PHE A 327 -7.68 22.71 7.43
CA PHE A 327 -8.57 23.78 7.90
C PHE A 327 -7.95 24.56 9.07
N ASN A 328 -8.63 25.61 9.50
CA ASN A 328 -8.29 26.34 10.71
C ASN A 328 -9.46 26.34 11.69
N ASN A 329 -9.18 26.30 12.98
CA ASN A 329 -10.20 26.31 14.02
C ASN A 329 -9.77 27.10 15.24
N ILE A 330 -10.74 27.31 16.16
CA ILE A 330 -10.54 28.08 17.40
C ILE A 330 -9.47 27.39 18.26
N LYS A 331 -8.50 28.15 18.74
CA LYS A 331 -7.37 27.71 19.56
C LYS A 331 -7.77 26.98 20.84
N LYS A 332 -9.00 27.18 21.33
CA LYS A 332 -9.58 26.49 22.49
C LYS A 332 -10.00 25.05 22.22
N ASN A 333 -10.15 24.63 20.98
CA ASN A 333 -10.46 23.24 20.69
C ASN A 333 -9.36 22.32 21.20
N GLY A 334 -9.72 21.12 21.63
CA GLY A 334 -8.78 20.08 22.00
C GLY A 334 -8.63 19.08 20.87
N PHE A 335 -7.46 19.02 20.22
CA PHE A 335 -7.11 18.06 19.18
C PHE A 335 -5.92 17.21 19.61
N SER A 336 -5.74 16.08 18.96
CA SER A 336 -4.55 15.25 19.12
C SER A 336 -3.29 15.96 18.61
N VAL A 337 -2.14 15.41 18.99
CA VAL A 337 -0.83 15.87 18.56
C VAL A 337 0.00 14.68 18.07
N ARG A 338 0.71 14.88 16.99
CA ARG A 338 1.79 14.01 16.52
C ARG A 338 3.03 14.85 16.32
N CYS A 339 4.13 14.43 16.90
CA CYS A 339 5.41 15.13 16.73
C CYS A 339 6.15 14.61 15.51
N LEU A 340 6.93 15.49 14.92
CA LEU A 340 7.85 15.26 13.81
C LEU A 340 9.29 15.40 14.34
N LYS A 341 10.20 14.55 13.89
CA LYS A 341 11.62 14.59 14.26
C LYS A 341 12.31 15.79 13.59
N ASP A 342 13.20 16.48 14.34
CA ASP A 342 13.96 17.65 13.87
C ASP A 342 14.95 17.30 12.75
#